data_1c52880d4cfb62fdec45aad38f9f4212
#
_entry.id   1c52880d4cfb62fdec45aad38f9f4212
#
_cell.length_a   1.000
_cell.length_b   1.000
_cell.length_c   1.000
_cell.angle_alpha   90.00
_cell.angle_beta   90.00
_cell.angle_gamma   90.00
#
_symmetry.space_group_name_H-M   'P 1'
#
loop_
_entity.id
_entity.type
_entity.pdbx_description
1 polymer ?
#
loop_
_entity_poly.entity_id
_entity_poly.type
_entity_poly.pdbx_seq_one_letter_code
_entity_poly.pdbx_strand_id
1 'polypeptide(L)'
;MLKIAVISFILVSCTWADVTGDDEPYGPDEPRALPPGSGPPGPPGCLRQKGCCGNPGVPGVPGVPGQTGRDGMPGRTGAPGAVGAPGLRGEKGDRGDSGVATSNWKQCTWSVSDGKDNGLIRNCIFVKRHDNTHLRVFFAGNLRIYNCDACCKRWFFTFNGAECHARIEGVYYMWKGKNTQNLLRHRHIEGYCGNINKGSVRVGFNVGNCNGYGNADAHTGWNSVSRIVVEEVPPPQT
;
A
#
# COMPACT_ATOMS: atom_id res chain seq x y z
N MET A 1 56.61 32.81 -3.00
CA MET A 1 55.45 33.52 -3.58
C MET A 1 54.28 32.56 -3.64
N LEU A 2 53.40 32.68 -2.68
CA LEU A 2 52.24 31.74 -2.52
C LEU A 2 50.98 32.47 -3.04
N LYS A 3 50.37 31.95 -4.09
CA LYS A 3 49.12 32.48 -4.63
C LYS A 3 47.94 31.86 -3.89
N ILE A 4 47.22 32.71 -3.14
CA ILE A 4 45.96 32.33 -2.46
C ILE A 4 44.83 32.54 -3.48
N ALA A 5 44.12 31.46 -3.83
CA ALA A 5 42.89 31.52 -4.62
C ALA A 5 41.73 31.76 -3.67
N VAL A 6 41.04 32.88 -3.86
CA VAL A 6 39.79 33.23 -3.16
C VAL A 6 38.63 32.60 -3.92
N ILE A 7 37.95 31.65 -3.30
CA ILE A 7 36.70 31.05 -3.81
C ILE A 7 35.56 31.88 -3.25
N SER A 8 34.85 32.62 -4.13
CA SER A 8 33.63 33.34 -3.80
C SER A 8 32.48 32.36 -3.67
N PHE A 9 31.91 32.25 -2.47
CA PHE A 9 30.62 31.60 -2.24
C PHE A 9 29.49 32.55 -2.62
N ILE A 10 28.70 32.18 -3.64
CA ILE A 10 27.43 32.86 -3.95
C ILE A 10 26.37 32.24 -3.03
N LEU A 11 25.93 33.02 -2.05
CA LEU A 11 24.76 32.74 -1.24
C LEU A 11 23.51 33.02 -2.05
N VAL A 12 22.77 32.01 -2.46
CA VAL A 12 21.41 32.14 -2.98
C VAL A 12 20.46 32.19 -1.80
N SER A 13 19.96 33.40 -1.49
CA SER A 13 18.91 33.60 -0.50
C SER A 13 17.54 33.30 -1.13
N CYS A 14 16.89 32.22 -0.71
CA CYS A 14 15.48 31.97 -0.98
C CYS A 14 14.66 32.83 -0.02
N THR A 15 13.99 33.85 -0.55
CA THR A 15 12.96 34.61 0.17
C THR A 15 11.63 33.84 0.11
N TRP A 16 11.06 33.56 1.27
CA TRP A 16 9.69 33.05 1.40
C TRP A 16 8.72 34.22 1.07
N ALA A 17 7.83 33.96 0.12
CA ALA A 17 6.69 34.84 -0.12
C ALA A 17 5.53 34.38 0.77
N ASP A 18 5.10 35.25 1.68
CA ASP A 18 3.87 35.06 2.45
C ASP A 18 2.68 35.18 1.51
N VAL A 19 1.91 34.10 1.38
CA VAL A 19 0.59 34.11 0.76
C VAL A 19 -0.44 34.26 1.86
N THR A 20 -0.89 35.46 2.09
CA THR A 20 -2.12 35.74 2.85
C THR A 20 -3.29 35.48 1.91
N GLY A 21 -3.99 34.36 2.07
CA GLY A 21 -5.25 34.09 1.40
C GLY A 21 -6.41 34.44 2.34
N ASP A 22 -7.26 35.35 1.89
CA ASP A 22 -8.49 35.75 2.58
C ASP A 22 -9.51 34.61 2.53
N ASP A 23 -9.96 34.18 3.71
CA ASP A 23 -11.08 33.26 3.90
C ASP A 23 -12.40 33.96 3.64
N GLU A 24 -13.05 33.69 2.51
CA GLU A 24 -14.48 33.99 2.34
C GLU A 24 -15.31 32.70 2.52
N PRO A 25 -16.47 32.75 3.18
CA PRO A 25 -17.30 31.59 3.46
C PRO A 25 -18.14 31.22 2.22
N TYR A 26 -17.95 29.97 1.78
CA TYR A 26 -18.71 29.35 0.71
C TYR A 26 -20.16 29.09 1.15
N GLY A 27 -21.13 29.75 0.50
CA GLY A 27 -22.54 29.43 0.59
C GLY A 27 -22.91 28.24 -0.33
N PRO A 28 -24.01 27.52 -0.06
CA PRO A 28 -24.38 26.35 -0.84
C PRO A 28 -24.93 26.74 -2.22
N ASP A 29 -24.18 26.46 -3.27
CA ASP A 29 -24.61 26.62 -4.66
C ASP A 29 -25.48 25.45 -5.13
N GLU A 30 -26.68 25.80 -5.60
CA GLU A 30 -27.63 24.96 -6.32
C GLU A 30 -27.03 24.41 -7.63
N PRO A 31 -27.28 23.14 -8.04
CA PRO A 31 -26.72 22.60 -9.26
C PRO A 31 -27.39 23.19 -10.50
N ARG A 32 -26.69 24.04 -11.20
CA ARG A 32 -27.10 24.57 -12.52
C ARG A 32 -26.90 23.49 -13.58
N ALA A 33 -27.97 23.12 -14.25
CA ALA A 33 -27.93 22.17 -15.36
C ALA A 33 -27.08 22.71 -16.53
N LEU A 34 -26.09 21.94 -16.95
CA LEU A 34 -25.26 22.23 -18.11
C LEU A 34 -25.97 21.86 -19.42
N PRO A 35 -25.78 22.63 -20.50
CA PRO A 35 -26.36 22.29 -21.81
C PRO A 35 -25.72 21.01 -22.39
N PRO A 36 -26.46 20.22 -23.19
CA PRO A 36 -25.94 19.00 -23.76
C PRO A 36 -24.89 19.32 -24.84
N GLY A 37 -23.67 18.85 -24.67
CA GLY A 37 -22.64 18.88 -25.72
C GLY A 37 -21.21 19.24 -25.31
N SER A 38 -20.94 19.67 -24.07
CA SER A 38 -19.56 19.96 -23.64
C SER A 38 -19.08 18.88 -22.66
N GLY A 39 -18.19 18.02 -23.15
CA GLY A 39 -17.43 17.11 -22.27
C GLY A 39 -16.53 17.92 -21.32
N PRO A 40 -16.16 17.36 -20.18
CA PRO A 40 -15.27 18.02 -19.23
C PRO A 40 -13.93 18.32 -19.89
N PRO A 41 -13.31 19.51 -19.61
CA PRO A 41 -11.97 19.80 -20.09
C PRO A 41 -11.00 18.75 -19.55
N GLY A 42 -10.12 18.25 -20.42
CA GLY A 42 -9.07 17.33 -20.04
C GLY A 42 -8.13 17.94 -18.99
N PRO A 43 -7.49 17.12 -18.16
CA PRO A 43 -6.57 17.61 -17.15
C PRO A 43 -5.42 18.40 -17.80
N PRO A 44 -4.88 19.43 -17.13
CA PRO A 44 -3.76 20.21 -17.64
C PRO A 44 -2.59 19.28 -17.97
N GLY A 45 -2.02 19.45 -19.15
CA GLY A 45 -0.95 18.60 -19.66
C GLY A 45 0.23 18.54 -18.70
N CYS A 46 0.62 17.34 -18.34
CA CYS A 46 1.85 17.08 -17.61
C CYS A 46 3.04 17.49 -18.49
N LEU A 47 3.76 18.50 -18.09
CA LEU A 47 5.05 18.86 -18.68
C LEU A 47 6.01 17.67 -18.50
N ARG A 48 6.37 17.08 -19.58
CA ARG A 48 7.46 16.17 -19.89
C ARG A 48 8.38 15.78 -18.72
N GLN A 49 7.91 14.91 -17.82
CA GLN A 49 8.79 14.07 -17.02
C GLN A 49 8.41 12.60 -17.26
N LYS A 50 9.39 11.83 -17.74
CA LYS A 50 9.26 10.40 -17.95
C LYS A 50 8.90 9.71 -16.63
N GLY A 51 7.69 9.16 -16.51
CA GLY A 51 7.41 8.15 -15.53
C GLY A 51 6.22 8.32 -14.57
N CYS A 52 5.36 9.34 -14.72
CA CYS A 52 4.34 9.60 -13.69
C CYS A 52 2.86 9.40 -14.09
N CYS A 53 2.55 8.96 -15.30
CA CYS A 53 1.16 8.70 -15.70
C CYS A 53 1.03 7.26 -16.19
N GLY A 54 0.47 6.39 -15.36
CA GLY A 54 -0.05 5.11 -15.85
C GLY A 54 -1.21 5.38 -16.81
N ASN A 55 -1.23 4.68 -17.94
CA ASN A 55 -2.34 4.76 -18.89
C ASN A 55 -3.65 4.36 -18.17
N PRO A 56 -4.76 5.07 -18.40
CA PRO A 56 -6.08 4.60 -17.98
C PRO A 56 -6.32 3.19 -18.54
N GLY A 57 -6.94 2.32 -17.73
CA GLY A 57 -7.34 1.00 -18.18
C GLY A 57 -8.24 1.11 -19.40
N VAL A 58 -8.03 0.23 -20.39
CA VAL A 58 -8.90 0.14 -21.57
C VAL A 58 -10.34 -0.16 -21.15
N PRO A 59 -11.34 0.51 -21.76
CA PRO A 59 -12.74 0.16 -21.55
C PRO A 59 -12.99 -1.31 -21.85
N GLY A 60 -13.85 -1.95 -21.07
CA GLY A 60 -14.27 -3.33 -21.34
C GLY A 60 -14.89 -3.45 -22.74
N VAL A 61 -14.64 -4.56 -23.41
CA VAL A 61 -15.25 -4.85 -24.72
C VAL A 61 -16.76 -4.95 -24.58
N PRO A 62 -17.53 -4.40 -25.55
CA PRO A 62 -18.98 -4.60 -25.59
C PRO A 62 -19.32 -6.09 -25.64
N GLY A 63 -20.39 -6.49 -24.96
CA GLY A 63 -20.92 -7.86 -25.03
C GLY A 63 -21.25 -8.24 -26.48
N VAL A 64 -21.04 -9.50 -26.83
CA VAL A 64 -21.39 -10.03 -28.15
C VAL A 64 -22.89 -9.93 -28.38
N PRO A 65 -23.35 -9.51 -29.58
CA PRO A 65 -24.76 -9.53 -29.93
C PRO A 65 -25.35 -10.95 -29.82
N GLY A 66 -26.59 -11.05 -29.34
CA GLY A 66 -27.30 -12.34 -29.32
C GLY A 66 -27.48 -12.90 -30.72
N GLN A 67 -27.46 -14.23 -30.83
CA GLN A 67 -27.67 -14.91 -32.11
C GLN A 67 -29.04 -14.59 -32.69
N THR A 68 -29.05 -14.29 -33.99
CA THR A 68 -30.28 -14.12 -34.77
C THR A 68 -31.08 -15.45 -34.78
N GLY A 69 -32.35 -15.39 -34.46
CA GLY A 69 -33.24 -16.55 -34.56
C GLY A 69 -33.33 -17.08 -35.97
N ARG A 70 -33.44 -18.42 -36.15
CA ARG A 70 -33.62 -19.06 -37.45
C ARG A 70 -35.00 -18.69 -38.04
N ASP A 71 -35.01 -18.41 -39.34
CA ASP A 71 -36.25 -18.19 -40.07
C ASP A 71 -37.17 -19.41 -39.97
N GLY A 72 -38.45 -19.15 -39.69
CA GLY A 72 -39.47 -20.17 -39.64
C GLY A 72 -39.84 -20.65 -41.06
N MET A 73 -40.13 -21.96 -41.18
CA MET A 73 -40.63 -22.54 -42.44
C MET A 73 -41.92 -21.87 -42.92
N PRO A 74 -42.14 -21.67 -44.23
CA PRO A 74 -43.36 -21.07 -44.75
C PRO A 74 -44.57 -21.93 -44.36
N GLY A 75 -45.45 -21.36 -43.57
CA GLY A 75 -46.72 -21.99 -43.19
C GLY A 75 -47.74 -21.98 -44.36
N ARG A 76 -48.56 -23.03 -44.44
CA ARG A 76 -49.72 -23.06 -45.34
C ARG A 76 -50.63 -21.88 -45.04
N THR A 77 -51.17 -21.26 -46.09
CA THR A 77 -52.09 -20.12 -46.00
C THR A 77 -53.31 -20.47 -45.12
N GLY A 78 -53.28 -20.09 -43.88
CA GLY A 78 -54.41 -20.08 -42.99
C GLY A 78 -54.76 -18.64 -42.66
N ALA A 79 -55.99 -18.42 -42.22
CA ALA A 79 -56.44 -17.10 -41.80
C ALA A 79 -55.43 -16.49 -40.79
N PRO A 80 -55.16 -15.18 -40.88
CA PRO A 80 -54.20 -14.54 -40.01
C PRO A 80 -54.60 -14.79 -38.54
N GLY A 81 -53.80 -15.56 -37.82
CA GLY A 81 -53.93 -15.66 -36.38
C GLY A 81 -53.61 -14.32 -35.71
N ALA A 82 -54.27 -14.03 -34.61
CA ALA A 82 -53.96 -12.84 -33.81
C ALA A 82 -52.45 -12.80 -33.51
N VAL A 83 -51.86 -11.63 -33.68
CA VAL A 83 -50.44 -11.39 -33.34
C VAL A 83 -50.26 -11.78 -31.86
N GLY A 84 -49.38 -12.75 -31.61
CA GLY A 84 -49.04 -13.15 -30.26
C GLY A 84 -48.48 -11.96 -29.48
N ALA A 85 -48.79 -11.89 -28.20
CA ALA A 85 -48.23 -10.86 -27.31
C ALA A 85 -46.69 -10.89 -27.37
N PRO A 86 -46.06 -9.73 -27.38
CA PRO A 86 -44.62 -9.68 -27.32
C PRO A 86 -44.09 -10.51 -26.14
N GLY A 87 -43.06 -11.32 -26.34
CA GLY A 87 -42.41 -12.04 -25.25
C GLY A 87 -42.00 -11.08 -24.15
N LEU A 88 -42.11 -11.54 -22.92
CA LEU A 88 -41.64 -10.78 -21.75
C LEU A 88 -40.19 -10.42 -21.94
N ARG A 89 -39.85 -9.16 -21.61
CA ARG A 89 -38.45 -8.71 -21.62
C ARG A 89 -37.69 -9.59 -20.64
N GLY A 90 -36.58 -10.16 -21.09
CA GLY A 90 -35.66 -10.92 -20.21
C GLY A 90 -35.33 -10.08 -18.99
N GLU A 91 -35.21 -10.73 -17.86
CA GLU A 91 -34.80 -10.09 -16.60
C GLU A 91 -33.45 -9.42 -16.80
N LYS A 92 -33.26 -8.27 -16.15
CA LYS A 92 -31.98 -7.57 -16.13
C LYS A 92 -30.98 -8.50 -15.47
N GLY A 93 -29.88 -8.81 -16.17
CA GLY A 93 -28.79 -9.57 -15.59
C GLY A 93 -28.37 -8.98 -14.25
N ASP A 94 -28.02 -9.85 -13.32
CA ASP A 94 -27.53 -9.46 -11.99
C ASP A 94 -26.41 -8.44 -12.13
N ARG A 95 -26.44 -7.44 -11.26
CA ARG A 95 -25.35 -6.49 -11.17
C ARG A 95 -24.09 -7.27 -10.83
N GLY A 96 -23.08 -7.24 -11.70
CA GLY A 96 -21.78 -7.80 -11.40
C GLY A 96 -21.34 -7.31 -10.03
N ASP A 97 -20.75 -8.19 -9.25
CA ASP A 97 -20.23 -7.84 -7.93
C ASP A 97 -19.38 -6.59 -8.07
N SER A 98 -19.70 -5.58 -7.27
CA SER A 98 -18.89 -4.38 -7.21
C SER A 98 -17.48 -4.84 -6.82
N GLY A 99 -16.56 -4.86 -7.77
CA GLY A 99 -15.17 -5.32 -7.63
C GLY A 99 -14.31 -4.40 -6.77
N VAL A 100 -14.88 -3.80 -5.74
CA VAL A 100 -14.11 -3.29 -4.60
C VAL A 100 -13.83 -4.51 -3.74
N ALA A 101 -12.81 -5.27 -4.10
CA ALA A 101 -12.19 -6.18 -3.16
C ALA A 101 -11.81 -5.33 -1.95
N THR A 102 -12.62 -5.37 -0.89
CA THR A 102 -12.29 -4.70 0.36
C THR A 102 -11.01 -5.33 0.86
N SER A 103 -9.89 -4.59 0.74
CA SER A 103 -8.60 -5.08 1.19
C SER A 103 -8.72 -5.49 2.67
N ASN A 104 -8.32 -6.71 2.98
CA ASN A 104 -8.29 -7.19 4.34
C ASN A 104 -6.96 -6.76 4.96
N TRP A 105 -6.99 -5.69 5.73
CA TRP A 105 -5.79 -5.18 6.39
C TRP A 105 -6.05 -4.74 7.82
N LYS A 106 -5.00 -4.67 8.61
CA LYS A 106 -5.03 -4.20 9.99
C LYS A 106 -3.76 -3.44 10.31
N GLN A 107 -3.90 -2.38 11.11
CA GLN A 107 -2.78 -1.66 11.68
C GLN A 107 -2.81 -1.80 13.21
N CYS A 108 -1.67 -2.17 13.79
CA CYS A 108 -1.43 -2.18 15.22
C CYS A 108 -0.37 -1.12 15.55
N THR A 109 -0.71 -0.17 16.43
CA THR A 109 0.15 0.96 16.79
C THR A 109 0.48 0.95 18.27
N TRP A 110 1.65 1.49 18.62
CA TRP A 110 2.04 1.75 20.01
C TRP A 110 3.03 2.91 20.09
N SER A 111 3.02 3.62 21.22
CA SER A 111 3.92 4.75 21.49
C SER A 111 4.92 4.46 22.62
N VAL A 112 4.82 3.29 23.24
CA VAL A 112 5.71 2.90 24.33
C VAL A 112 7.03 2.43 23.75
N SER A 113 8.14 2.98 24.29
CA SER A 113 9.50 2.54 23.97
C SER A 113 9.76 1.13 24.55
N ASP A 114 10.42 0.29 23.79
CA ASP A 114 10.82 -1.06 24.19
C ASP A 114 12.36 -1.19 24.11
N GLY A 115 13.00 -1.46 25.22
CA GLY A 115 14.45 -1.63 25.35
C GLY A 115 14.90 -3.07 25.34
N LYS A 116 14.10 -4.00 24.84
CA LYS A 116 14.51 -5.40 24.73
C LYS A 116 15.64 -5.58 23.71
N ASP A 117 16.62 -6.33 24.13
CA ASP A 117 17.74 -6.73 23.29
C ASP A 117 17.45 -7.99 22.48
N ASN A 118 16.56 -8.84 22.96
CA ASN A 118 16.16 -10.07 22.28
C ASN A 118 14.69 -10.42 22.56
N GLY A 119 14.05 -11.02 21.57
CA GLY A 119 12.71 -11.56 21.68
C GLY A 119 11.62 -10.67 21.11
N LEU A 120 10.39 -10.96 21.50
CA LEU A 120 9.20 -10.34 20.97
C LEU A 120 9.02 -8.91 21.51
N ILE A 121 8.92 -7.94 20.59
CA ILE A 121 8.58 -6.54 20.89
C ILE A 121 7.07 -6.38 20.98
N ARG A 122 6.34 -6.72 19.91
CA ARG A 122 4.87 -6.58 19.83
C ARG A 122 4.26 -7.65 18.93
N ASN A 123 2.98 -7.94 19.23
CA ASN A 123 2.12 -8.76 18.39
C ASN A 123 1.02 -7.91 17.74
N CYS A 124 0.65 -8.27 16.53
CA CYS A 124 -0.56 -7.84 15.85
C CYS A 124 -1.36 -9.08 15.46
N ILE A 125 -2.55 -9.26 16.04
CA ILE A 125 -3.43 -10.38 15.69
C ILE A 125 -4.24 -9.98 14.47
N PHE A 126 -4.13 -10.79 13.41
CA PHE A 126 -4.78 -10.58 12.12
C PHE A 126 -5.66 -11.77 11.76
N VAL A 127 -6.84 -11.53 11.19
CA VAL A 127 -7.72 -12.60 10.70
C VAL A 127 -7.56 -12.70 9.19
N LYS A 128 -6.83 -13.72 8.74
CA LYS A 128 -6.65 -14.06 7.32
C LYS A 128 -7.90 -14.78 6.80
N ARG A 129 -8.40 -14.38 5.65
CA ARG A 129 -9.69 -14.88 5.11
C ARG A 129 -9.54 -16.06 4.15
N HIS A 130 -8.43 -16.14 3.41
CA HIS A 130 -8.25 -17.11 2.33
C HIS A 130 -6.93 -17.87 2.48
N ASP A 131 -6.91 -19.15 2.13
CA ASP A 131 -5.69 -19.99 2.24
C ASP A 131 -4.66 -19.66 1.13
N ASN A 132 -5.15 -19.34 -0.06
CA ASN A 132 -4.33 -19.08 -1.26
C ASN A 132 -3.80 -17.66 -1.39
N THR A 133 -3.85 -16.84 -0.34
CA THR A 133 -3.33 -15.48 -0.30
C THR A 133 -2.04 -15.41 0.49
N HIS A 134 -1.29 -14.32 0.29
CA HIS A 134 -0.10 -13.99 1.07
C HIS A 134 -0.42 -12.90 2.09
N LEU A 135 0.41 -12.76 3.10
CA LEU A 135 0.39 -11.60 4.00
C LEU A 135 1.54 -10.67 3.62
N ARG A 136 1.19 -9.45 3.26
CA ARG A 136 2.11 -8.32 3.24
C ARG A 136 2.17 -7.75 4.64
N VAL A 137 3.36 -7.60 5.18
CA VAL A 137 3.57 -6.98 6.49
C VAL A 137 4.61 -5.90 6.40
N PHE A 138 4.42 -4.83 7.18
CA PHE A 138 5.50 -3.88 7.38
C PHE A 138 5.51 -3.32 8.80
N PHE A 139 6.71 -2.97 9.24
CA PHE A 139 6.98 -2.16 10.41
C PHE A 139 7.41 -0.76 9.98
N ALA A 140 6.91 0.25 10.67
CA ALA A 140 7.42 1.62 10.56
C ALA A 140 7.57 2.20 11.97
N GLY A 141 8.76 2.64 12.30
CA GLY A 141 9.09 3.18 13.62
C GLY A 141 10.59 3.43 13.79
N ASN A 142 10.95 3.94 14.95
CA ASN A 142 12.34 4.23 15.27
C ASN A 142 13.06 3.01 15.83
N LEU A 143 14.23 2.72 15.30
CA LEU A 143 15.14 1.67 15.78
C LEU A 143 16.51 2.25 16.12
N ARG A 144 17.17 1.66 17.12
CA ARG A 144 18.48 2.06 17.57
C ARG A 144 19.23 0.86 18.14
N ILE A 145 20.53 0.80 17.90
CA ILE A 145 21.49 0.07 18.71
C ILE A 145 22.49 1.07 19.28
N TYR A 146 23.01 0.83 20.47
CA TYR A 146 23.97 1.73 21.08
C TYR A 146 24.84 0.95 22.10
N ASN A 147 25.82 1.64 22.68
CA ASN A 147 26.70 1.11 23.71
C ASN A 147 27.50 -0.14 23.27
N CYS A 148 27.89 -0.19 22.00
CA CYS A 148 28.64 -1.30 21.44
C CYS A 148 29.55 -0.84 20.31
N ASP A 149 30.49 -1.67 19.94
CA ASP A 149 31.39 -1.50 18.78
C ASP A 149 31.36 -2.75 17.91
N ALA A 150 31.33 -2.59 16.61
CA ALA A 150 31.18 -3.68 15.66
C ALA A 150 30.02 -4.63 16.02
N CYS A 151 28.87 -4.08 16.30
CA CYS A 151 27.71 -4.81 16.76
C CYS A 151 26.57 -4.83 15.73
N CYS A 152 25.71 -5.83 15.83
CA CYS A 152 24.64 -6.07 14.88
C CYS A 152 23.38 -6.57 15.55
N LYS A 153 22.25 -6.00 15.19
CA LYS A 153 20.92 -6.46 15.56
C LYS A 153 20.06 -6.65 14.32
N ARG A 154 19.17 -7.59 14.40
CA ARG A 154 18.11 -7.78 13.40
C ARG A 154 16.75 -7.57 14.04
N TRP A 155 15.87 -6.87 13.33
CA TRP A 155 14.45 -6.82 13.64
C TRP A 155 13.71 -7.60 12.58
N PHE A 156 12.80 -8.49 12.97
CA PHE A 156 12.21 -9.46 12.04
C PHE A 156 10.78 -9.81 12.42
N PHE A 157 10.04 -10.26 11.41
CA PHE A 157 8.67 -10.72 11.59
C PHE A 157 8.61 -12.22 11.84
N THR A 158 7.62 -12.60 12.66
CA THR A 158 7.21 -14.00 12.87
C THR A 158 5.70 -14.14 12.66
N PHE A 159 5.28 -15.30 12.18
CA PHE A 159 3.89 -15.66 11.97
C PHE A 159 3.60 -16.89 12.81
N ASN A 160 2.70 -16.76 13.80
CA ASN A 160 2.44 -17.79 14.82
C ASN A 160 3.70 -18.29 15.55
N GLY A 161 4.73 -17.44 15.64
CA GLY A 161 5.99 -17.74 16.33
C GLY A 161 7.12 -18.23 15.42
N ALA A 162 6.88 -18.51 14.14
CA ALA A 162 7.89 -18.92 13.17
C ALA A 162 8.20 -17.78 12.18
N GLU A 163 9.45 -17.68 11.72
CA GLU A 163 9.82 -16.80 10.62
C GLU A 163 9.29 -17.34 9.30
N CYS A 164 9.05 -16.46 8.34
CA CYS A 164 8.73 -16.86 6.98
C CYS A 164 9.93 -17.52 6.29
N HIS A 165 9.71 -18.39 5.30
CA HIS A 165 10.79 -19.01 4.52
C HIS A 165 11.72 -17.95 3.90
N ALA A 166 11.15 -16.96 3.22
CA ALA A 166 11.86 -15.74 2.87
C ALA A 166 11.76 -14.78 4.07
N ARG A 167 12.83 -14.66 4.84
CA ARG A 167 12.84 -13.84 6.06
C ARG A 167 12.46 -12.40 5.77
N ILE A 168 11.60 -11.85 6.62
CA ILE A 168 11.23 -10.43 6.57
C ILE A 168 11.94 -9.76 7.72
N GLU A 169 13.08 -9.16 7.44
CA GLU A 169 13.95 -8.61 8.46
C GLU A 169 14.68 -7.35 8.00
N GLY A 170 15.05 -6.51 8.98
CA GLY A 170 15.96 -5.39 8.81
C GLY A 170 17.16 -5.57 9.72
N VAL A 171 18.34 -5.50 9.15
CA VAL A 171 19.60 -5.59 9.89
C VAL A 171 20.14 -4.18 10.16
N TYR A 172 20.55 -3.96 11.40
CA TYR A 172 21.18 -2.72 11.81
C TYR A 172 22.58 -3.06 12.36
N TYR A 173 23.59 -2.65 11.62
CA TYR A 173 25.00 -2.80 11.99
C TYR A 173 25.57 -1.45 12.39
N MET A 174 26.35 -1.41 13.46
CA MET A 174 27.01 -0.21 13.93
C MET A 174 28.50 -0.45 14.14
N TRP A 175 29.28 0.41 13.52
CA TRP A 175 30.72 0.54 13.73
C TRP A 175 30.99 1.91 14.31
N LYS A 176 31.38 1.98 15.58
CA LYS A 176 31.58 3.26 16.24
C LYS A 176 32.97 3.86 16.04
N GLY A 177 33.97 3.02 15.78
CA GLY A 177 35.35 3.47 15.74
C GLY A 177 35.75 4.14 17.05
N LYS A 178 36.30 5.38 16.95
CA LYS A 178 36.70 6.17 18.12
C LYS A 178 35.58 6.92 18.82
N ASN A 179 34.43 7.06 18.18
CA ASN A 179 33.29 7.87 18.66
C ASN A 179 32.09 7.00 19.00
N THR A 180 31.53 7.18 20.19
CA THR A 180 30.26 6.54 20.56
C THR A 180 29.14 7.12 19.70
N GLN A 181 28.43 6.26 18.98
CA GLN A 181 27.27 6.64 18.20
C GLN A 181 26.00 6.18 18.92
N ASN A 182 25.04 7.07 19.00
CA ASN A 182 23.73 6.81 19.58
C ASN A 182 22.68 7.39 18.61
N LEU A 183 22.45 6.67 17.50
CA LEU A 183 21.63 7.12 16.40
C LEU A 183 20.28 6.41 16.38
N LEU A 184 19.24 7.15 16.73
CA LEU A 184 17.87 6.72 16.52
C LEU A 184 17.48 7.03 15.08
N ARG A 185 17.00 6.04 14.35
CA ARG A 185 16.61 6.16 12.95
C ARG A 185 15.23 5.57 12.71
N HIS A 186 14.39 6.30 11.99
CA HIS A 186 13.17 5.73 11.46
C HIS A 186 13.51 4.65 10.43
N ARG A 187 12.88 3.49 10.57
CA ARG A 187 13.06 2.33 9.69
C ARG A 187 11.72 1.82 9.20
N HIS A 188 11.75 1.38 7.97
CA HIS A 188 10.67 0.63 7.34
C HIS A 188 11.21 -0.76 6.99
N ILE A 189 10.53 -1.80 7.48
CA ILE A 189 10.88 -3.20 7.21
C ILE A 189 9.64 -3.84 6.65
N GLU A 190 9.69 -4.31 5.42
CA GLU A 190 8.53 -4.79 4.68
C GLU A 190 8.84 -6.10 3.96
N GLY A 191 7.82 -6.94 3.78
CA GLY A 191 7.91 -8.15 2.98
C GLY A 191 6.59 -8.90 2.91
N TYR A 192 6.64 -10.00 2.16
CA TYR A 192 5.49 -10.86 1.89
C TYR A 192 5.75 -12.27 2.44
N CYS A 193 4.75 -12.86 3.06
CA CYS A 193 4.80 -14.24 3.55
C CYS A 193 3.64 -15.04 3.00
N GLY A 194 3.95 -16.13 2.28
CA GLY A 194 2.98 -17.13 1.81
C GLY A 194 2.87 -18.33 2.75
N ASN A 195 2.09 -19.32 2.34
CA ASN A 195 1.90 -20.59 3.06
C ASN A 195 1.42 -20.43 4.51
N ILE A 196 0.59 -19.42 4.74
CA ILE A 196 -0.07 -19.18 6.02
C ILE A 196 -1.54 -19.53 5.83
N ASN A 197 -2.06 -20.45 6.62
CA ASN A 197 -3.46 -20.85 6.58
C ASN A 197 -4.38 -19.69 6.99
N LYS A 198 -5.61 -19.70 6.46
CA LYS A 198 -6.66 -18.80 6.92
C LYS A 198 -6.95 -18.97 8.40
N GLY A 199 -7.46 -17.93 9.03
CA GLY A 199 -7.78 -17.89 10.45
C GLY A 199 -7.01 -16.83 11.21
N SER A 200 -6.94 -16.97 12.51
CA SER A 200 -6.23 -16.02 13.38
C SER A 200 -4.72 -16.21 13.26
N VAL A 201 -4.02 -15.20 12.80
CA VAL A 201 -2.55 -15.20 12.65
C VAL A 201 -1.96 -14.19 13.62
N ARG A 202 -1.04 -14.65 14.46
CA ARG A 202 -0.25 -13.79 15.33
C ARG A 202 0.99 -13.32 14.60
N VAL A 203 0.97 -12.08 14.12
CA VAL A 203 2.13 -11.42 13.50
C VAL A 203 2.95 -10.76 14.58
N GLY A 204 4.14 -11.30 14.85
CA GLY A 204 5.07 -10.81 15.86
C GLY A 204 6.19 -9.97 15.23
N PHE A 205 6.54 -8.88 15.87
CA PHE A 205 7.76 -8.11 15.55
C PHE A 205 8.77 -8.33 16.64
N ASN A 206 9.93 -8.81 16.29
CA ASN A 206 10.96 -9.30 17.20
C ASN A 206 12.29 -8.57 16.98
N VAL A 207 13.14 -8.60 17.97
CA VAL A 207 14.55 -8.20 17.90
C VAL A 207 15.44 -9.37 18.28
N GLY A 208 16.62 -9.49 17.65
CA GLY A 208 17.58 -10.53 17.95
C GLY A 208 18.99 -10.15 17.49
N ASN A 209 19.95 -11.00 17.83
CA ASN A 209 21.34 -10.82 17.39
C ASN A 209 21.52 -11.29 15.96
N CYS A 210 22.42 -10.63 15.23
CA CYS A 210 22.93 -11.19 13.99
C CYS A 210 23.85 -12.38 14.30
N ASN A 211 23.92 -13.35 13.39
CA ASN A 211 24.80 -14.48 13.52
C ASN A 211 26.28 -14.03 13.58
N GLY A 212 27.03 -14.54 14.54
CA GLY A 212 28.44 -14.19 14.75
C GLY A 212 28.69 -12.88 15.52
N TYR A 213 27.63 -12.19 15.98
CA TYR A 213 27.75 -10.98 16.79
C TYR A 213 27.20 -11.21 18.19
N GLY A 214 27.85 -10.62 19.18
CA GLY A 214 27.40 -10.63 20.57
C GLY A 214 26.12 -9.80 20.76
N ASN A 215 25.67 -9.77 22.01
CA ASN A 215 24.52 -8.94 22.38
C ASN A 215 24.89 -7.45 22.35
N ALA A 216 23.93 -6.63 21.96
CA ALA A 216 24.04 -5.16 21.96
C ALA A 216 22.72 -4.58 22.48
N ASP A 217 22.81 -3.41 23.09
CA ASP A 217 21.64 -2.70 23.56
C ASP A 217 20.79 -2.23 22.36
N ALA A 218 19.56 -2.69 22.30
CA ALA A 218 18.60 -2.37 21.26
C ALA A 218 17.45 -1.54 21.81
N HIS A 219 16.90 -0.68 20.97
CA HIS A 219 15.71 0.10 21.31
C HIS A 219 14.75 0.16 20.12
N THR A 220 13.47 -0.08 20.42
CA THR A 220 12.38 0.01 19.42
C THR A 220 11.37 1.06 19.89
N GLY A 221 11.13 2.08 19.06
CA GLY A 221 10.10 3.08 19.29
C GLY A 221 10.41 4.02 20.46
N TRP A 222 11.31 4.94 20.38
CA TRP A 222 11.55 5.96 21.38
C TRP A 222 10.97 7.29 20.92
N ASN A 223 10.15 7.91 21.78
CA ASN A 223 9.53 9.23 21.54
C ASN A 223 8.80 9.35 20.20
N SER A 224 8.21 8.24 19.73
CA SER A 224 7.50 8.15 18.46
C SER A 224 6.46 7.04 18.45
N VAL A 225 5.55 7.08 17.51
CA VAL A 225 4.58 6.00 17.27
C VAL A 225 5.21 4.97 16.33
N SER A 226 5.23 3.72 16.80
CA SER A 226 5.59 2.56 15.99
C SER A 226 4.33 1.85 15.51
N ARG A 227 4.40 1.17 14.37
CA ARG A 227 3.26 0.43 13.80
C ARG A 227 3.68 -0.83 13.09
N ILE A 228 2.82 -1.82 13.19
CA ILE A 228 2.78 -2.99 12.32
C ILE A 228 1.54 -2.86 11.47
N VAL A 229 1.68 -3.01 10.16
CA VAL A 229 0.54 -3.15 9.24
C VAL A 229 0.61 -4.55 8.66
N VAL A 230 -0.54 -5.20 8.61
CA VAL A 230 -0.74 -6.53 8.02
C VAL A 230 -1.84 -6.40 6.98
N GLU A 231 -1.59 -6.88 5.78
CA GLU A 231 -2.51 -6.85 4.66
C GLU A 231 -2.55 -8.23 3.98
N GLU A 232 -3.75 -8.73 3.71
CA GLU A 232 -3.94 -9.93 2.91
C GLU A 232 -3.95 -9.57 1.43
N VAL A 233 -3.04 -10.15 0.66
CA VAL A 233 -2.82 -9.83 -0.75
C VAL A 233 -2.90 -11.08 -1.63
N PRO A 234 -3.20 -10.95 -2.93
CA PRO A 234 -3.12 -12.07 -3.87
C PRO A 234 -1.74 -12.75 -3.85
N PRO A 235 -1.65 -14.03 -4.27
CA PRO A 235 -0.35 -14.69 -4.44
C PRO A 235 0.48 -13.96 -5.50
N PRO A 236 1.83 -14.09 -5.45
CA PRO A 236 2.70 -13.52 -6.47
C PRO A 236 2.45 -14.15 -7.84
N GLN A 237 2.87 -13.46 -8.87
CA GLN A 237 2.93 -14.04 -10.22
C GLN A 237 3.93 -15.20 -10.22
N THR A 238 3.59 -16.27 -10.93
CA THR A 238 4.44 -17.47 -11.14
C THR A 238 5.21 -17.35 -12.44
#